data_54de9b7a6d73d8778d9afc95ac5b591c
#
_entry.id   54de9b7a6d73d8778d9afc95ac5b591c
#
_cell.length_a   1.000
_cell.length_b   1.000
_cell.length_c   1.000
_cell.angle_alpha   90.00
_cell.angle_beta   90.00
_cell.angle_gamma   90.00
#
_symmetry.space_group_name_H-M   'P 1'
#
loop_
_entity.id
_entity.type
_entity.pdbx_description
1 polymer ?
#
loop_
_entity_poly.entity_id
_entity_poly.type
_entity_poly.pdbx_seq_one_letter_code
_entity_poly.pdbx_strand_id
1 'polypeptide(L)'
;NLFLICGGALAQTKVSGTVVSQEDGEPVIGASVVVAGAARTGTVTDMEGHFSLEVPAGKKLVVSYIGMESQTLTPSAKMTIKLKADSKSLGEVVVTGMQKMDRRMFTGATDQLAANDALINGITDVSRSLEGRSAGVSVQNVTGTFGSAPKIRVRGATSIYGSSKPLWVVDGVIMEDVTDINADDLSSGDPETLISSAIAGLNSDDIESFQILKDGSATSIYGARAMAGVIVVTTKKGKAGQAHINYMGEFTTRMIPSYSDFNILNSQEQMGIYKELQEKGWLGVSDVLNGSDYGVYGKMYELINTYDSKTGQFALANTQEAQNAYLQQAEFRNTNWFKELFSNSVMMNHSVSMSGGTDKSNYYGSLSVMTDPGWYKQSKVNRYTLNLNITHKILDNLSFNIIGSGSYDIERQIEIG
;
A
#
# COMPACT_ATOMS: atom_id res chain seq x y z
N ASN A 1 -31.72 -62.11 28.48
CA ASN A 1 -30.68 -61.11 28.85
C ASN A 1 -31.27 -59.72 28.65
N LEU A 2 -31.75 -59.14 29.75
CA LEU A 2 -32.28 -57.78 29.78
C LEU A 2 -31.10 -56.82 30.06
N PHE A 3 -30.67 -56.06 29.09
CA PHE A 3 -29.68 -54.98 29.29
C PHE A 3 -30.40 -53.78 29.90
N LEU A 4 -30.16 -53.51 31.16
CA LEU A 4 -30.59 -52.30 31.82
C LEU A 4 -29.61 -51.18 31.42
N ILE A 5 -30.01 -50.29 30.52
CA ILE A 5 -29.27 -49.07 30.22
C ILE A 5 -29.55 -48.09 31.38
N CYS A 6 -28.64 -47.99 32.30
CA CYS A 6 -28.66 -46.99 33.33
C CYS A 6 -28.27 -45.66 32.73
N GLY A 7 -29.26 -44.89 32.29
CA GLY A 7 -29.06 -43.49 31.82
C GLY A 7 -28.64 -42.63 33.02
N GLY A 8 -27.37 -42.31 33.13
CA GLY A 8 -26.89 -41.36 34.13
C GLY A 8 -27.50 -40.00 33.86
N ALA A 9 -28.44 -39.57 34.72
CA ALA A 9 -28.91 -38.20 34.77
C ALA A 9 -27.73 -37.29 35.13
N LEU A 10 -27.18 -36.57 34.16
CA LEU A 10 -26.18 -35.53 34.43
C LEU A 10 -26.88 -34.44 35.26
N ALA A 11 -26.55 -34.36 36.53
CA ALA A 11 -27.09 -33.35 37.43
C ALA A 11 -26.72 -31.96 36.86
N GLN A 12 -27.72 -31.22 36.41
CA GLN A 12 -27.59 -29.83 36.00
C GLN A 12 -27.82 -28.93 37.22
N THR A 13 -26.96 -27.97 37.42
CA THR A 13 -27.11 -26.99 38.50
C THR A 13 -27.60 -25.69 37.89
N LYS A 14 -28.74 -25.19 38.35
CA LYS A 14 -29.23 -23.87 38.00
C LYS A 14 -28.40 -22.81 38.69
N VAL A 15 -27.71 -22.00 37.89
CA VAL A 15 -26.84 -20.89 38.30
C VAL A 15 -27.52 -19.61 37.94
N SER A 16 -27.61 -18.68 38.90
CA SER A 16 -28.10 -17.32 38.65
C SER A 16 -27.12 -16.32 39.26
N GLY A 17 -27.08 -15.13 38.67
CA GLY A 17 -26.18 -14.09 39.14
C GLY A 17 -26.41 -12.76 38.48
N THR A 18 -25.59 -11.80 38.91
CA THR A 18 -25.55 -10.46 38.35
C THR A 18 -24.14 -10.15 37.86
N VAL A 19 -24.01 -9.58 36.65
CA VAL A 19 -22.75 -9.09 36.10
C VAL A 19 -22.73 -7.58 36.26
N VAL A 20 -21.70 -7.06 36.90
CA VAL A 20 -21.50 -5.62 37.15
C VAL A 20 -20.11 -5.19 36.73
N SER A 21 -19.95 -3.94 36.37
CA SER A 21 -18.65 -3.32 36.13
C SER A 21 -17.89 -3.18 37.45
N GLN A 22 -16.58 -3.43 37.40
CA GLN A 22 -15.72 -3.28 38.60
C GLN A 22 -15.43 -1.82 38.92
N GLU A 23 -15.52 -0.91 37.92
CA GLU A 23 -15.13 0.50 38.09
C GLU A 23 -16.22 1.34 38.73
N ASP A 24 -17.45 1.17 38.31
CA ASP A 24 -18.60 1.99 38.75
C ASP A 24 -19.69 1.18 39.46
N GLY A 25 -19.61 -0.15 39.40
CA GLY A 25 -20.60 -1.05 40.02
C GLY A 25 -21.91 -1.14 39.25
N GLU A 26 -22.01 -0.52 38.09
CA GLU A 26 -23.21 -0.54 37.24
C GLU A 26 -23.45 -1.93 36.62
N PRO A 27 -24.71 -2.31 36.36
CA PRO A 27 -25.02 -3.58 35.74
C PRO A 27 -24.56 -3.60 34.27
N VAL A 28 -23.92 -4.70 33.88
CA VAL A 28 -23.46 -4.91 32.47
C VAL A 28 -24.58 -5.59 31.70
N ILE A 29 -25.24 -4.85 30.83
CA ILE A 29 -26.36 -5.28 30.00
C ILE A 29 -25.82 -6.01 28.76
N GLY A 30 -26.37 -7.19 28.44
CA GLY A 30 -25.97 -7.94 27.24
C GLY A 30 -24.63 -8.67 27.35
N ALA A 31 -24.07 -8.83 28.56
CA ALA A 31 -22.90 -9.67 28.75
C ALA A 31 -23.21 -11.14 28.43
N SER A 32 -22.33 -11.77 27.66
CA SER A 32 -22.44 -13.17 27.27
C SER A 32 -21.95 -14.08 28.42
N VAL A 33 -22.77 -15.02 28.87
CA VAL A 33 -22.46 -16.01 29.85
C VAL A 33 -22.61 -17.39 29.24
N VAL A 34 -21.50 -18.09 28.97
CA VAL A 34 -21.49 -19.38 28.27
C VAL A 34 -20.79 -20.46 29.07
N VAL A 35 -21.17 -21.71 28.90
CA VAL A 35 -20.53 -22.88 29.52
C VAL A 35 -19.25 -23.21 28.76
N ALA A 36 -18.11 -23.27 29.48
CA ALA A 36 -16.82 -23.60 28.88
C ALA A 36 -16.83 -24.97 28.16
N GLY A 37 -16.49 -25.00 26.87
CA GLY A 37 -16.50 -26.22 26.05
C GLY A 37 -17.88 -26.62 25.50
N ALA A 38 -18.91 -25.80 25.67
CA ALA A 38 -20.26 -26.02 25.11
C ALA A 38 -20.80 -24.69 24.54
N ALA A 39 -20.30 -24.30 23.39
CA ALA A 39 -20.58 -23.00 22.75
C ALA A 39 -22.07 -22.73 22.45
N ARG A 40 -22.93 -23.73 22.49
CA ARG A 40 -24.39 -23.59 22.31
C ARG A 40 -25.18 -23.46 23.60
N THR A 41 -24.52 -23.56 24.77
CA THR A 41 -25.20 -23.46 26.09
C THR A 41 -24.73 -22.15 26.73
N GLY A 42 -25.54 -21.13 26.61
CA GLY A 42 -25.26 -19.81 27.17
C GLY A 42 -26.51 -18.95 27.25
N THR A 43 -26.36 -17.81 27.92
CA THR A 43 -27.36 -16.76 28.03
C THR A 43 -26.69 -15.38 27.94
N VAL A 44 -27.49 -14.33 27.89
CA VAL A 44 -27.03 -12.94 27.97
C VAL A 44 -27.69 -12.28 29.19
N THR A 45 -27.04 -11.28 29.77
CA THR A 45 -27.60 -10.53 30.90
C THR A 45 -28.69 -9.58 30.44
N ASP A 46 -29.69 -9.39 31.31
CA ASP A 46 -30.81 -8.46 31.13
C ASP A 46 -30.44 -6.99 31.46
N MET A 47 -31.46 -6.10 31.52
CA MET A 47 -31.24 -4.68 31.76
C MET A 47 -30.70 -4.38 33.19
N GLU A 48 -30.90 -5.25 34.12
CA GLU A 48 -30.41 -5.19 35.50
C GLU A 48 -29.12 -6.01 35.69
N GLY A 49 -28.54 -6.52 34.58
CA GLY A 49 -27.33 -7.33 34.57
C GLY A 49 -27.54 -8.77 35.09
N HIS A 50 -28.77 -9.24 35.26
CA HIS A 50 -29.06 -10.59 35.76
C HIS A 50 -28.96 -11.63 34.66
N PHE A 51 -28.53 -12.83 35.05
CA PHE A 51 -28.54 -14.01 34.20
C PHE A 51 -29.02 -15.25 34.97
N SER A 52 -29.55 -16.22 34.24
CA SER A 52 -29.88 -17.56 34.76
C SER A 52 -29.56 -18.59 33.69
N LEU A 53 -28.80 -19.62 34.06
CA LEU A 53 -28.32 -20.65 33.15
C LEU A 53 -28.23 -21.99 33.85
N GLU A 54 -28.58 -23.08 33.16
CA GLU A 54 -28.36 -24.45 33.63
C GLU A 54 -26.97 -24.92 33.22
N VAL A 55 -26.14 -25.30 34.17
CA VAL A 55 -24.75 -25.67 33.96
C VAL A 55 -24.54 -27.14 34.34
N PRO A 56 -24.00 -27.98 33.44
CA PRO A 56 -23.64 -29.35 33.77
C PRO A 56 -22.56 -29.41 34.86
N ALA A 57 -22.66 -30.40 35.76
CA ALA A 57 -21.70 -30.57 36.82
C ALA A 57 -20.25 -30.62 36.35
N GLY A 58 -19.36 -29.91 37.02
CA GLY A 58 -17.92 -29.86 36.72
C GLY A 58 -17.52 -28.93 35.55
N LYS A 59 -18.45 -28.22 34.92
CA LYS A 59 -18.13 -27.23 33.87
C LYS A 59 -17.95 -25.83 34.48
N LYS A 60 -17.10 -25.02 33.83
CA LYS A 60 -16.86 -23.62 34.17
C LYS A 60 -17.73 -22.70 33.35
N LEU A 61 -17.98 -21.50 33.84
CA LEU A 61 -18.64 -20.42 33.11
C LEU A 61 -17.59 -19.46 32.55
N VAL A 62 -17.76 -19.03 31.31
CA VAL A 62 -17.01 -17.94 30.68
C VAL A 62 -17.95 -16.76 30.53
N VAL A 63 -17.62 -15.65 31.13
CA VAL A 63 -18.37 -14.40 31.05
C VAL A 63 -17.56 -13.39 30.29
N SER A 64 -18.14 -12.81 29.24
CA SER A 64 -17.47 -11.86 28.36
C SER A 64 -18.42 -10.73 27.95
N TYR A 65 -17.85 -9.55 27.80
CA TYR A 65 -18.53 -8.37 27.25
C TYR A 65 -17.56 -7.54 26.41
N ILE A 66 -18.07 -6.84 25.42
CA ILE A 66 -17.24 -6.01 24.54
C ILE A 66 -16.58 -4.90 25.36
N GLY A 67 -15.24 -4.81 25.31
CA GLY A 67 -14.47 -3.83 26.07
C GLY A 67 -14.20 -4.21 27.53
N MET A 68 -14.49 -5.46 27.95
CA MET A 68 -14.18 -5.97 29.29
C MET A 68 -13.39 -7.28 29.24
N GLU A 69 -12.54 -7.51 30.25
CA GLU A 69 -11.75 -8.74 30.37
C GLU A 69 -12.67 -9.94 30.61
N SER A 70 -12.56 -10.97 29.76
CA SER A 70 -13.31 -12.20 29.89
C SER A 70 -12.86 -12.96 31.15
N GLN A 71 -13.79 -13.41 31.97
CA GLN A 71 -13.51 -14.19 33.17
C GLN A 71 -14.04 -15.62 33.05
N THR A 72 -13.22 -16.57 33.56
CA THR A 72 -13.64 -17.98 33.64
C THR A 72 -13.81 -18.34 35.13
N LEU A 73 -15.03 -18.69 35.51
CA LEU A 73 -15.45 -18.87 36.89
C LEU A 73 -16.03 -20.27 37.14
N THR A 74 -15.89 -20.76 38.36
CA THR A 74 -16.59 -21.97 38.82
C THR A 74 -18.02 -21.59 39.18
N PRO A 75 -19.04 -22.27 38.62
CA PRO A 75 -20.44 -21.93 38.89
C PRO A 75 -20.82 -22.13 40.37
N SER A 76 -21.59 -21.17 40.89
CA SER A 76 -22.24 -21.21 42.19
C SER A 76 -23.72 -20.85 42.03
N ALA A 77 -24.58 -21.32 42.92
CA ALA A 77 -26.03 -21.12 42.82
C ALA A 77 -26.46 -19.65 42.72
N LYS A 78 -25.75 -18.77 43.39
CA LYS A 78 -25.85 -17.30 43.28
C LYS A 78 -24.47 -16.69 43.22
N MET A 79 -24.24 -15.78 42.23
CA MET A 79 -22.93 -15.15 42.10
C MET A 79 -23.04 -13.71 41.56
N THR A 80 -22.16 -12.86 42.07
CA THR A 80 -21.95 -11.52 41.50
C THR A 80 -20.60 -11.50 40.80
N ILE A 81 -20.62 -11.23 39.50
CA ILE A 81 -19.44 -11.24 38.64
C ILE A 81 -19.06 -9.80 38.37
N LYS A 82 -17.85 -9.40 38.72
CA LYS A 82 -17.32 -8.07 38.45
C LYS A 82 -16.40 -8.15 37.27
N LEU A 83 -16.84 -7.61 36.13
CA LEU A 83 -15.99 -7.50 34.96
C LEU A 83 -15.15 -6.23 35.04
N LYS A 84 -13.87 -6.38 34.82
CA LYS A 84 -12.92 -5.27 34.70
C LYS A 84 -12.90 -4.80 33.29
N ALA A 85 -12.87 -3.47 33.07
CA ALA A 85 -12.63 -2.93 31.74
C ALA A 85 -11.34 -3.51 31.18
N ASP A 86 -11.41 -4.04 29.97
CA ASP A 86 -10.22 -4.49 29.26
C ASP A 86 -9.38 -3.25 28.94
N SER A 87 -8.41 -2.96 29.80
CA SER A 87 -7.42 -1.91 29.57
C SER A 87 -6.52 -2.22 28.37
N LYS A 88 -6.66 -3.42 27.78
CA LYS A 88 -6.16 -3.80 26.46
C LYS A 88 -7.15 -3.52 25.32
N SER A 89 -8.34 -2.97 25.60
CA SER A 89 -9.05 -2.19 24.58
C SER A 89 -8.05 -1.14 24.12
N LEU A 90 -7.41 -1.39 23.00
CA LEU A 90 -6.45 -0.51 22.34
C LEU A 90 -7.07 0.88 22.30
N GLY A 91 -6.79 1.69 23.32
CA GLY A 91 -7.03 3.10 23.22
C GLY A 91 -6.31 3.52 21.96
N GLU A 92 -7.04 4.04 20.97
CA GLU A 92 -6.46 4.51 19.72
C GLU A 92 -5.32 5.45 20.07
N VAL A 93 -4.08 4.97 19.87
CA VAL A 93 -2.87 5.70 20.25
C VAL A 93 -2.41 6.49 19.02
N VAL A 94 -2.35 7.78 19.16
CA VAL A 94 -1.77 8.66 18.15
C VAL A 94 -0.25 8.63 18.29
N VAL A 95 0.43 8.18 17.23
CA VAL A 95 1.89 8.20 17.14
C VAL A 95 2.31 9.42 16.36
N THR A 96 2.79 10.45 17.05
CA THR A 96 3.30 11.67 16.37
C THR A 96 4.73 11.50 15.84
N GLY A 97 5.31 10.32 15.93
CA GLY A 97 6.71 10.04 15.60
C GLY A 97 7.65 10.28 16.77
N MET A 98 7.45 11.32 17.56
CA MET A 98 8.25 11.62 18.77
C MET A 98 7.61 11.10 20.06
N GLN A 99 6.29 11.06 20.10
CA GLN A 99 5.53 10.64 21.29
C GLN A 99 4.35 9.74 20.88
N LYS A 100 4.00 8.84 21.80
CA LYS A 100 2.75 8.10 21.77
C LYS A 100 1.78 8.77 22.73
N MET A 101 0.65 9.22 22.24
CA MET A 101 -0.38 9.89 23.04
C MET A 101 -1.71 9.14 22.88
N ASP A 102 -2.49 9.10 23.96
CA ASP A 102 -3.86 8.61 23.86
C ASP A 102 -4.66 9.51 22.89
N ARG A 103 -5.42 8.90 21.99
CA ARG A 103 -6.26 9.63 21.02
C ARG A 103 -7.20 10.64 21.69
N ARG A 104 -7.67 10.33 22.89
CA ARG A 104 -8.55 11.22 23.67
C ARG A 104 -7.86 12.50 24.13
N MET A 105 -6.54 12.47 24.28
CA MET A 105 -5.73 13.63 24.68
C MET A 105 -5.21 14.41 23.48
N PHE A 106 -5.36 13.87 22.27
CA PHE A 106 -4.86 14.47 21.04
C PHE A 106 -5.99 15.18 20.31
N THR A 107 -5.93 16.50 20.23
CA THR A 107 -6.96 17.35 19.59
C THR A 107 -6.78 17.53 18.10
N GLY A 108 -5.64 17.14 17.53
CA GLY A 108 -5.32 17.31 16.13
C GLY A 108 -6.06 16.34 15.19
N ALA A 109 -6.26 16.76 13.95
CA ALA A 109 -6.84 15.90 12.90
C ALA A 109 -5.79 14.89 12.41
N THR A 110 -6.04 13.62 12.70
CA THR A 110 -5.17 12.51 12.30
C THR A 110 -5.96 11.36 11.73
N ASP A 111 -5.32 10.62 10.83
CA ASP A 111 -5.81 9.34 10.33
C ASP A 111 -4.75 8.27 10.61
N GLN A 112 -5.18 7.11 11.10
CA GLN A 112 -4.31 5.96 11.30
C GLN A 112 -4.74 4.82 10.37
N LEU A 113 -3.78 4.30 9.63
CA LEU A 113 -3.97 3.19 8.71
C LEU A 113 -3.04 2.05 9.16
N ALA A 114 -3.61 0.90 9.49
CA ALA A 114 -2.81 -0.30 9.68
C ALA A 114 -2.18 -0.73 8.35
N ALA A 115 -0.97 -1.28 8.40
CA ALA A 115 -0.27 -1.71 7.19
C ALA A 115 -1.11 -2.69 6.35
N ASN A 116 -1.76 -3.64 6.99
CA ASN A 116 -2.61 -4.63 6.30
C ASN A 116 -3.77 -4.00 5.51
N ASP A 117 -4.27 -2.84 5.95
CA ASP A 117 -5.38 -2.15 5.30
C ASP A 117 -4.91 -1.17 4.22
N ALA A 118 -3.68 -0.67 4.35
CA ALA A 118 -3.10 0.34 3.47
C ALA A 118 -2.26 -0.26 2.35
N LEU A 119 -1.45 -1.29 2.65
CA LEU A 119 -0.48 -1.82 1.71
C LEU A 119 -1.15 -2.49 0.50
N ILE A 120 -0.60 -2.21 -0.67
CA ILE A 120 -0.99 -2.81 -1.93
C ILE A 120 0.19 -3.64 -2.42
N ASN A 121 -0.07 -4.91 -2.75
CA ASN A 121 0.95 -5.80 -3.28
C ASN A 121 1.35 -5.41 -4.70
N GLY A 122 2.59 -5.68 -5.07
CA GLY A 122 3.08 -5.45 -6.44
C GLY A 122 3.45 -4.02 -6.77
N ILE A 123 3.63 -3.16 -5.78
CA ILE A 123 4.13 -1.81 -5.96
C ILE A 123 5.54 -1.66 -5.40
N THR A 124 6.38 -0.98 -6.17
CA THR A 124 7.79 -0.77 -5.83
C THR A 124 7.97 0.29 -4.74
N ASP A 125 7.11 1.31 -4.73
CA ASP A 125 7.14 2.41 -3.78
C ASP A 125 5.92 2.35 -2.84
N VAL A 126 6.21 2.15 -1.56
CA VAL A 126 5.21 2.04 -0.49
C VAL A 126 4.31 3.28 -0.38
N SER A 127 4.79 4.44 -0.78
CA SER A 127 4.00 5.69 -0.73
C SER A 127 2.73 5.65 -1.60
N ARG A 128 2.71 4.84 -2.65
CA ARG A 128 1.52 4.59 -3.49
C ARG A 128 0.38 3.89 -2.74
N SER A 129 0.71 3.15 -1.70
CA SER A 129 -0.29 2.45 -0.87
C SER A 129 -1.28 3.38 -0.19
N LEU A 130 -0.98 4.66 -0.08
CA LEU A 130 -1.86 5.65 0.52
C LEU A 130 -2.94 6.16 -0.44
N GLU A 131 -2.92 5.78 -1.71
CA GLU A 131 -3.89 6.21 -2.72
C GLU A 131 -5.30 5.75 -2.36
N GLY A 132 -6.22 6.74 -2.21
CA GLY A 132 -7.62 6.47 -1.89
C GLY A 132 -7.89 5.92 -0.48
N ARG A 133 -6.88 5.85 0.41
CA ARG A 133 -6.99 5.24 1.75
C ARG A 133 -7.30 6.25 2.86
N SER A 134 -7.00 7.53 2.64
CA SER A 134 -7.21 8.57 3.66
C SER A 134 -7.84 9.82 3.06
N ALA A 135 -8.90 10.32 3.69
CA ALA A 135 -9.57 11.54 3.25
C ALA A 135 -8.61 12.75 3.32
N GLY A 136 -8.57 13.55 2.27
CA GLY A 136 -7.67 14.71 2.16
C GLY A 136 -6.24 14.38 1.78
N VAL A 137 -5.92 13.12 1.47
CA VAL A 137 -4.65 12.70 0.89
C VAL A 137 -4.86 12.41 -0.60
N SER A 138 -4.13 13.12 -1.44
CA SER A 138 -4.13 12.91 -2.88
C SER A 138 -2.78 12.32 -3.29
N VAL A 139 -2.81 11.18 -3.94
CA VAL A 139 -1.65 10.51 -4.52
C VAL A 139 -1.83 10.53 -6.02
N GLN A 140 -0.89 11.14 -6.75
CA GLN A 140 -0.95 11.28 -8.19
C GLN A 140 0.31 10.70 -8.82
N ASN A 141 0.15 9.76 -9.74
CA ASN A 141 1.22 9.29 -10.57
C ASN A 141 1.47 10.33 -11.68
N VAL A 142 2.59 11.03 -11.61
CA VAL A 142 2.90 12.18 -12.50
C VAL A 142 3.48 11.73 -13.82
N THR A 143 4.10 10.55 -13.85
CA THR A 143 4.78 10.00 -15.01
C THR A 143 4.51 8.50 -15.13
N GLY A 144 4.65 7.98 -16.35
CA GLY A 144 4.66 6.54 -16.61
C GLY A 144 6.02 5.88 -16.41
N THR A 145 7.03 6.65 -15.98
CA THR A 145 8.39 6.14 -15.78
C THR A 145 8.38 5.09 -14.68
N PHE A 146 8.99 3.97 -14.96
CA PHE A 146 9.12 2.87 -14.01
C PHE A 146 9.95 3.28 -12.81
N GLY A 147 9.50 2.95 -11.60
CA GLY A 147 10.20 3.31 -10.36
C GLY A 147 9.97 4.73 -9.84
N SER A 148 9.33 5.61 -10.62
CA SER A 148 9.10 7.00 -10.19
C SER A 148 8.18 7.10 -8.98
N ALA A 149 8.51 8.00 -8.04
CA ALA A 149 7.70 8.29 -6.88
C ALA A 149 6.42 9.05 -7.25
N PRO A 150 5.26 8.76 -6.63
CA PRO A 150 4.04 9.52 -6.84
C PRO A 150 4.13 10.90 -6.17
N LYS A 151 3.40 11.85 -6.70
CA LYS A 151 3.21 13.15 -6.04
C LYS A 151 2.13 13.03 -4.98
N ILE A 152 2.53 13.18 -3.72
CA ILE A 152 1.62 13.10 -2.58
C ILE A 152 1.34 14.50 -2.05
N ARG A 153 0.06 14.77 -1.79
CA ARG A 153 -0.40 16.01 -1.14
C ARG A 153 -1.34 15.65 -0.01
N VAL A 154 -1.15 16.31 1.14
CA VAL A 154 -2.05 16.24 2.28
C VAL A 154 -2.72 17.62 2.39
N ARG A 155 -4.07 17.65 2.46
CA ARG A 155 -4.88 18.89 2.56
C ARG A 155 -4.84 19.80 1.31
N GLY A 156 -4.47 19.28 0.14
CA GLY A 156 -4.43 20.08 -1.09
C GLY A 156 -3.17 20.96 -1.22
N ALA A 157 -3.24 21.97 -2.09
CA ALA A 157 -2.14 22.92 -2.27
C ALA A 157 -2.20 23.97 -1.17
N THR A 158 -1.31 23.90 -0.19
CA THR A 158 -1.29 24.77 0.99
C THR A 158 -0.38 25.99 0.83
N SER A 159 0.46 26.03 -0.20
CA SER A 159 1.40 27.15 -0.42
C SER A 159 1.62 27.38 -1.92
N ILE A 160 1.73 28.67 -2.27
CA ILE A 160 2.10 29.12 -3.62
C ILE A 160 3.65 29.12 -3.78
N TYR A 161 4.37 29.31 -2.69
CA TYR A 161 5.83 29.50 -2.70
C TYR A 161 6.60 28.41 -1.94
N GLY A 162 5.94 27.43 -1.31
CA GLY A 162 6.60 26.38 -0.51
C GLY A 162 6.38 24.99 -1.10
N SER A 163 7.18 24.04 -0.63
CA SER A 163 6.99 22.63 -0.97
C SER A 163 5.59 22.16 -0.55
N SER A 164 4.84 21.59 -1.47
CA SER A 164 3.53 20.96 -1.19
C SER A 164 3.68 19.48 -0.83
N LYS A 165 4.92 19.00 -0.67
CA LYS A 165 5.20 17.62 -0.27
C LYS A 165 5.02 17.45 1.24
N PRO A 166 4.37 16.39 1.73
CA PRO A 166 4.31 16.09 3.16
C PRO A 166 5.69 15.68 3.69
N LEU A 167 5.93 15.97 4.96
CA LEU A 167 7.12 15.49 5.66
C LEU A 167 6.96 14.02 6.01
N TRP A 168 7.96 13.20 5.70
CA TRP A 168 8.00 11.81 6.10
C TRP A 168 8.79 11.62 7.39
N VAL A 169 8.25 10.83 8.31
CA VAL A 169 8.88 10.49 9.58
C VAL A 169 8.82 8.98 9.77
N VAL A 170 9.95 8.33 9.86
CA VAL A 170 10.04 6.87 10.06
C VAL A 170 10.58 6.60 11.46
N ASP A 171 9.78 5.99 12.31
CA ASP A 171 10.12 5.68 13.72
C ASP A 171 10.69 6.87 14.51
N GLY A 172 10.24 8.08 14.21
CA GLY A 172 10.70 9.31 14.84
C GLY A 172 11.86 10.02 14.14
N VAL A 173 12.43 9.43 13.10
CA VAL A 173 13.46 10.04 12.28
C VAL A 173 12.82 10.76 11.11
N ILE A 174 13.14 12.04 10.96
CA ILE A 174 12.69 12.83 9.81
C ILE A 174 13.48 12.38 8.57
N MET A 175 12.75 11.97 7.54
CA MET A 175 13.32 11.61 6.25
C MET A 175 13.25 12.82 5.33
N GLU A 176 14.39 13.24 4.84
CA GLU A 176 14.48 14.34 3.87
C GLU A 176 14.64 13.76 2.46
N ASP A 177 13.94 14.36 1.49
CA ASP A 177 14.19 14.05 0.08
C ASP A 177 15.62 14.49 -0.24
N VAL A 178 16.42 13.58 -0.75
CA VAL A 178 17.85 13.81 -1.05
C VAL A 178 18.04 14.75 -2.25
N THR A 179 16.99 15.00 -3.01
CA THR A 179 17.03 15.85 -4.22
C THR A 179 16.11 17.05 -4.08
N ASP A 180 16.71 18.25 -4.10
CA ASP A 180 16.00 19.50 -4.41
C ASP A 180 15.65 19.50 -5.91
N ILE A 181 14.43 19.12 -6.22
CA ILE A 181 13.93 19.13 -7.60
C ILE A 181 13.49 20.55 -7.93
N ASN A 182 14.21 21.21 -8.82
CA ASN A 182 13.81 22.49 -9.38
C ASN A 182 12.59 22.33 -10.31
N ALA A 183 11.79 23.40 -10.45
CA ALA A 183 10.62 23.38 -11.34
C ALA A 183 10.98 23.08 -12.81
N ASP A 184 12.18 23.44 -13.23
CA ASP A 184 12.71 23.22 -14.56
C ASP A 184 13.05 21.74 -14.79
N ASP A 185 13.59 21.04 -13.79
CA ASP A 185 13.84 19.60 -13.82
C ASP A 185 12.54 18.80 -13.91
N LEU A 186 11.48 19.30 -13.25
CA LEU A 186 10.16 18.69 -13.31
C LEU A 186 9.52 18.82 -14.70
N SER A 187 9.86 19.86 -15.46
CA SER A 187 9.38 20.11 -16.82
C SER A 187 10.17 19.38 -17.87
N SER A 188 11.44 19.09 -17.63
CA SER A 188 12.33 18.39 -18.56
C SER A 188 12.06 16.89 -18.65
N GLY A 189 11.36 16.33 -17.64
CA GLY A 189 11.07 14.90 -17.59
C GLY A 189 12.29 14.02 -17.29
N ASP A 190 13.37 14.63 -16.73
CA ASP A 190 14.59 13.91 -16.41
C ASP A 190 14.30 12.77 -15.40
N PRO A 191 14.59 11.51 -15.75
CA PRO A 191 14.32 10.36 -14.90
C PRO A 191 15.01 10.40 -13.53
N GLU A 192 16.20 10.98 -13.42
CA GLU A 192 16.95 11.05 -12.16
C GLU A 192 16.22 11.86 -11.09
N THR A 193 15.45 12.86 -11.48
CA THR A 193 14.73 13.74 -10.55
C THR A 193 13.42 13.14 -10.02
N LEU A 194 12.92 12.08 -10.62
CA LEU A 194 11.61 11.49 -10.34
C LEU A 194 11.65 10.24 -9.46
N ILE A 195 12.83 9.70 -9.19
CA ILE A 195 13.00 8.32 -8.66
C ILE A 195 13.08 8.26 -7.13
N SER A 196 13.37 9.33 -6.43
CA SER A 196 13.61 9.29 -4.98
C SER A 196 12.41 9.76 -4.14
N SER A 197 11.61 8.81 -3.69
CA SER A 197 10.77 9.03 -2.50
C SER A 197 11.63 8.88 -1.25
N ALA A 198 11.46 9.75 -0.26
CA ALA A 198 12.16 9.66 1.03
C ALA A 198 12.00 8.29 1.73
N ILE A 199 11.00 7.53 1.34
CA ILE A 199 10.71 6.18 1.89
C ILE A 199 10.83 5.06 0.86
N ALA A 200 11.38 5.33 -0.31
CA ALA A 200 11.53 4.32 -1.37
C ALA A 200 12.30 3.08 -0.89
N GLY A 201 13.24 3.26 0.03
CA GLY A 201 14.05 2.19 0.61
C GLY A 201 13.36 1.32 1.66
N LEU A 202 12.12 1.62 2.06
CA LEU A 202 11.41 0.79 3.04
C LEU A 202 10.77 -0.42 2.38
N ASN A 203 10.90 -1.58 3.04
CA ASN A 203 10.13 -2.75 2.67
C ASN A 203 8.72 -2.66 3.26
N SER A 204 7.70 -2.93 2.44
CA SER A 204 6.30 -2.99 2.87
C SER A 204 6.08 -3.93 4.05
N ASP A 205 6.77 -5.07 4.06
CA ASP A 205 6.64 -6.09 5.11
C ASP A 205 7.12 -5.62 6.48
N ASP A 206 7.96 -4.59 6.55
CA ASP A 206 8.49 -4.04 7.81
C ASP A 206 7.57 -2.99 8.44
N ILE A 207 6.54 -2.54 7.73
CA ILE A 207 5.65 -1.49 8.19
C ILE A 207 4.57 -2.07 9.10
N GLU A 208 4.32 -1.42 10.22
CA GLU A 208 3.21 -1.71 11.13
C GLU A 208 2.00 -0.82 10.85
N SER A 209 2.23 0.49 10.67
CA SER A 209 1.16 1.46 10.42
C SER A 209 1.67 2.76 9.81
N PHE A 210 0.73 3.46 9.17
CA PHE A 210 0.88 4.86 8.77
C PHE A 210 0.00 5.73 9.64
N GLN A 211 0.51 6.89 10.05
CA GLN A 211 -0.28 7.91 10.68
C GLN A 211 -0.11 9.23 9.94
N ILE A 212 -1.22 9.82 9.53
CA ILE A 212 -1.24 11.03 8.72
C ILE A 212 -1.71 12.17 9.60
N LEU A 213 -0.82 13.13 9.86
CA LEU A 213 -1.08 14.33 10.64
C LEU A 213 -1.51 15.45 9.68
N LYS A 214 -2.77 15.87 9.80
CA LYS A 214 -3.40 16.70 8.77
C LYS A 214 -3.51 18.18 9.14
N ASP A 215 -3.45 18.57 10.39
CA ASP A 215 -3.62 19.96 10.80
C ASP A 215 -2.41 20.58 11.49
N GLY A 216 -2.43 21.89 11.69
CA GLY A 216 -1.35 22.63 12.31
C GLY A 216 -1.08 22.21 13.77
N SER A 217 -2.12 21.81 14.51
CA SER A 217 -1.94 21.32 15.89
C SER A 217 -1.21 20.00 15.93
N ALA A 218 -1.54 19.09 14.99
CA ALA A 218 -0.89 17.81 14.85
C ALA A 218 0.56 17.92 14.35
N THR A 219 0.84 18.91 13.50
CA THR A 219 2.14 19.07 12.84
C THR A 219 3.08 20.08 13.54
N SER A 220 2.60 20.81 14.55
CA SER A 220 3.35 21.88 15.24
C SER A 220 4.70 21.41 15.82
N ILE A 221 4.78 20.16 16.24
CA ILE A 221 6.00 19.52 16.78
C ILE A 221 7.15 19.46 15.75
N TYR A 222 6.84 19.55 14.45
CA TYR A 222 7.81 19.49 13.35
C TYR A 222 8.14 20.88 12.76
N GLY A 223 7.47 21.92 13.25
CA GLY A 223 7.67 23.31 12.82
C GLY A 223 7.32 23.58 11.36
N ALA A 224 8.00 24.54 10.74
CA ALA A 224 7.70 25.03 9.39
C ALA A 224 7.82 23.95 8.29
N ARG A 225 8.65 22.94 8.48
CA ARG A 225 8.81 21.82 7.52
C ARG A 225 7.56 20.98 7.34
N ALA A 226 6.62 21.05 8.28
CA ALA A 226 5.39 20.26 8.29
C ALA A 226 4.15 21.01 7.78
N MET A 227 4.32 22.13 7.10
CA MET A 227 3.19 22.95 6.60
C MET A 227 2.28 22.16 5.64
N ALA A 228 2.83 21.25 4.86
CA ALA A 228 2.08 20.42 3.91
C ALA A 228 1.53 19.11 4.54
N GLY A 229 1.62 18.96 5.87
CA GLY A 229 1.25 17.75 6.60
C GLY A 229 2.45 16.86 6.91
N VAL A 230 2.22 15.84 7.75
CA VAL A 230 3.26 14.86 8.13
C VAL A 230 2.69 13.46 7.97
N ILE A 231 3.46 12.56 7.38
CA ILE A 231 3.15 11.14 7.30
C ILE A 231 4.16 10.40 8.17
N VAL A 232 3.68 9.83 9.26
CA VAL A 232 4.48 9.04 10.20
C VAL A 232 4.35 7.57 9.84
N VAL A 233 5.47 6.92 9.58
CA VAL A 233 5.58 5.49 9.35
C VAL A 233 6.11 4.85 10.62
N THR A 234 5.39 3.87 11.14
CA THR A 234 5.87 3.04 12.26
C THR A 234 6.25 1.67 11.72
N THR A 235 7.49 1.25 12.00
CA THR A 235 7.94 -0.08 11.63
C THR A 235 7.62 -1.11 12.69
N LYS A 236 7.60 -2.38 12.30
CA LYS A 236 7.36 -3.51 13.20
C LYS A 236 8.42 -3.57 14.29
N LYS A 237 7.98 -3.87 15.51
CA LYS A 237 8.84 -4.00 16.71
C LYS A 237 8.75 -5.38 17.27
N GLY A 238 9.79 -5.80 17.98
CA GLY A 238 9.79 -7.02 18.76
C GLY A 238 8.73 -6.98 19.87
N LYS A 239 8.14 -8.12 20.16
CA LYS A 239 7.23 -8.32 21.30
C LYS A 239 7.86 -9.30 22.26
N ALA A 240 7.55 -9.17 23.56
CA ALA A 240 7.96 -10.16 24.56
C ALA A 240 7.40 -11.54 24.19
N GLY A 241 8.24 -12.56 24.22
CA GLY A 241 7.89 -13.92 23.84
C GLY A 241 9.05 -14.67 23.21
N GLN A 242 8.77 -15.87 22.75
CA GLN A 242 9.74 -16.70 22.05
C GLN A 242 10.14 -16.06 20.72
N ALA A 243 11.35 -16.37 20.26
CA ALA A 243 11.83 -15.93 18.97
C ALA A 243 11.01 -16.57 17.86
N HIS A 244 10.48 -15.74 16.95
CA HIS A 244 9.77 -16.17 15.76
C HIS A 244 10.52 -15.70 14.54
N ILE A 245 10.73 -16.65 13.61
CA ILE A 245 11.26 -16.36 12.28
C ILE A 245 10.10 -16.45 11.32
N ASN A 246 9.92 -15.41 10.50
CA ASN A 246 8.90 -15.35 9.48
C ASN A 246 9.56 -15.15 8.11
N TYR A 247 9.06 -15.87 7.12
CA TYR A 247 9.42 -15.68 5.72
C TYR A 247 8.17 -15.24 4.95
N MET A 248 8.29 -14.19 4.18
CA MET A 248 7.28 -13.68 3.25
C MET A 248 7.83 -13.72 1.84
N GLY A 249 7.09 -14.32 0.93
CA GLY A 249 7.36 -14.30 -0.50
C GLY A 249 6.18 -13.71 -1.25
N GLU A 250 6.42 -12.65 -2.00
CA GLU A 250 5.42 -11.99 -2.84
C GLU A 250 5.81 -12.13 -4.31
N PHE A 251 4.85 -12.50 -5.15
CA PHE A 251 5.01 -12.65 -6.59
C PHE A 251 3.89 -11.92 -7.29
N THR A 252 4.24 -10.90 -8.05
CA THR A 252 3.27 -10.10 -8.83
C THR A 252 3.58 -10.21 -10.30
N THR A 253 2.61 -10.66 -11.09
CA THR A 253 2.73 -10.81 -12.53
C THR A 253 2.13 -9.61 -13.25
N ARG A 254 2.84 -9.10 -14.25
CA ARG A 254 2.35 -8.08 -15.18
C ARG A 254 2.40 -8.65 -16.59
N MET A 255 1.24 -8.65 -17.25
CA MET A 255 1.12 -9.17 -18.62
C MET A 255 1.20 -8.04 -19.63
N ILE A 256 1.69 -8.33 -20.81
CA ILE A 256 1.65 -7.39 -21.94
C ILE A 256 0.19 -7.07 -22.27
N PRO A 257 -0.21 -5.78 -22.36
CA PRO A 257 -1.56 -5.42 -22.78
C PRO A 257 -1.86 -5.90 -24.20
N SER A 258 -3.10 -6.21 -24.46
CA SER A 258 -3.55 -6.58 -25.79
C SER A 258 -4.12 -5.36 -26.52
N TYR A 259 -3.90 -5.25 -27.83
CA TYR A 259 -4.57 -4.23 -28.64
C TYR A 259 -6.10 -4.34 -28.58
N SER A 260 -6.64 -5.55 -28.36
CA SER A 260 -8.08 -5.73 -28.21
C SER A 260 -8.67 -5.06 -26.96
N ASP A 261 -7.84 -4.75 -25.97
CA ASP A 261 -8.26 -4.08 -24.73
C ASP A 261 -8.36 -2.55 -24.90
N PHE A 262 -7.88 -2.05 -26.05
CA PHE A 262 -7.84 -0.62 -26.38
C PHE A 262 -8.53 -0.38 -27.73
N ASN A 263 -9.22 0.75 -27.83
CA ASN A 263 -9.81 1.18 -29.10
C ASN A 263 -8.75 1.86 -29.98
N ILE A 264 -7.81 1.07 -30.49
CA ILE A 264 -6.69 1.52 -31.32
C ILE A 264 -6.87 1.00 -32.74
N LEU A 265 -6.69 1.90 -33.71
CA LEU A 265 -6.73 1.56 -35.12
C LEU A 265 -5.54 0.67 -35.49
N ASN A 266 -5.78 -0.32 -36.35
CA ASN A 266 -4.71 -1.06 -37.01
C ASN A 266 -4.18 -0.26 -38.24
N SER A 267 -3.09 -0.74 -38.87
CA SER A 267 -2.47 -0.03 -39.98
C SER A 267 -3.42 0.14 -41.17
N GLN A 268 -4.25 -0.85 -41.47
CA GLN A 268 -5.19 -0.80 -42.58
C GLN A 268 -6.30 0.23 -42.30
N GLU A 269 -6.87 0.24 -41.10
CA GLU A 269 -7.89 1.20 -40.73
C GLU A 269 -7.35 2.63 -40.72
N GLN A 270 -6.14 2.84 -40.23
CA GLN A 270 -5.47 4.14 -40.23
C GLN A 270 -5.19 4.64 -41.65
N MET A 271 -4.71 3.78 -42.54
CA MET A 271 -4.49 4.11 -43.93
C MET A 271 -5.80 4.39 -44.67
N GLY A 272 -6.89 3.72 -44.32
CA GLY A 272 -8.23 4.01 -44.82
C GLY A 272 -8.69 5.43 -44.49
N ILE A 273 -8.46 5.87 -43.24
CA ILE A 273 -8.75 7.24 -42.79
C ILE A 273 -7.89 8.26 -43.57
N TYR A 274 -6.58 8.00 -43.70
CA TYR A 274 -5.70 8.89 -44.47
C TYR A 274 -6.13 9.02 -45.92
N LYS A 275 -6.55 7.94 -46.55
CA LYS A 275 -7.08 7.96 -47.93
C LYS A 275 -8.34 8.82 -48.02
N GLU A 276 -9.27 8.67 -47.08
CA GLU A 276 -10.48 9.49 -47.04
C GLU A 276 -10.17 10.98 -46.83
N LEU A 277 -9.22 11.30 -45.94
CA LEU A 277 -8.76 12.68 -45.75
C LEU A 277 -8.16 13.29 -47.00
N GLN A 278 -7.39 12.49 -47.75
CA GLN A 278 -6.80 12.91 -49.04
C GLN A 278 -7.87 13.15 -50.10
N GLU A 279 -8.84 12.22 -50.23
CA GLU A 279 -9.94 12.34 -51.19
C GLU A 279 -10.83 13.55 -50.91
N LYS A 280 -11.02 13.91 -49.64
CA LYS A 280 -11.76 15.11 -49.22
C LYS A 280 -10.96 16.41 -49.30
N GLY A 281 -9.66 16.33 -49.67
CA GLY A 281 -8.76 17.48 -49.72
C GLY A 281 -8.43 18.06 -48.34
N TRP A 282 -8.63 17.31 -47.24
CA TRP A 282 -8.32 17.74 -45.88
C TRP A 282 -6.87 17.45 -45.50
N LEU A 283 -6.17 16.62 -46.26
CA LEU A 283 -4.76 16.33 -46.10
C LEU A 283 -3.97 17.12 -47.15
N GLY A 284 -3.52 18.31 -46.81
CA GLY A 284 -2.70 19.15 -47.69
C GLY A 284 -1.26 18.65 -47.78
N VAL A 285 -0.66 18.70 -48.97
CA VAL A 285 0.75 18.28 -49.14
C VAL A 285 1.68 19.13 -48.29
N SER A 286 1.46 20.44 -48.18
CA SER A 286 2.23 21.35 -47.34
C SER A 286 2.12 21.00 -45.84
N ASP A 287 0.93 20.61 -45.36
CA ASP A 287 0.71 20.27 -43.98
C ASP A 287 1.39 18.93 -43.64
N VAL A 288 1.36 17.98 -44.55
CA VAL A 288 2.03 16.68 -44.39
C VAL A 288 3.55 16.82 -44.37
N LEU A 289 4.11 17.67 -45.26
CA LEU A 289 5.56 17.89 -45.31
C LEU A 289 6.08 18.69 -44.09
N ASN A 290 5.28 19.63 -43.59
CA ASN A 290 5.68 20.46 -42.45
C ASN A 290 5.34 19.83 -41.09
N GLY A 291 4.34 18.93 -41.02
CA GLY A 291 3.82 18.39 -39.77
C GLY A 291 4.50 17.13 -39.28
N SER A 292 5.17 16.36 -40.13
CA SER A 292 5.82 15.10 -39.71
C SER A 292 6.80 14.59 -40.74
N ASP A 293 8.07 14.71 -40.47
CA ASP A 293 9.16 14.13 -41.30
C ASP A 293 9.07 12.61 -41.42
N TYR A 294 8.29 11.97 -40.57
CA TYR A 294 8.24 10.52 -40.44
C TYR A 294 6.88 9.89 -40.76
N GLY A 295 5.85 10.68 -41.04
CA GLY A 295 4.55 10.17 -41.46
C GLY A 295 4.63 9.43 -42.81
N VAL A 296 3.72 8.48 -43.04
CA VAL A 296 3.71 7.64 -44.25
C VAL A 296 3.67 8.51 -45.50
N TYR A 297 2.79 9.52 -45.53
CA TYR A 297 2.68 10.44 -46.66
C TYR A 297 3.88 11.38 -46.77
N GLY A 298 4.37 11.92 -45.66
CA GLY A 298 5.57 12.75 -45.65
C GLY A 298 6.77 12.02 -46.20
N LYS A 299 6.97 10.77 -45.78
CA LYS A 299 8.05 9.92 -46.29
C LYS A 299 7.88 9.55 -47.75
N MET A 300 6.65 9.33 -48.21
CA MET A 300 6.35 9.11 -49.62
C MET A 300 6.75 10.32 -50.47
N TYR A 301 6.38 11.53 -50.06
CA TYR A 301 6.73 12.76 -50.78
C TYR A 301 8.23 13.05 -50.72
N GLU A 302 8.92 12.75 -49.65
CA GLU A 302 10.37 12.81 -49.53
C GLU A 302 11.02 11.90 -50.59
N LEU A 303 10.58 10.65 -50.69
CA LEU A 303 11.12 9.67 -51.64
C LEU A 303 10.87 10.05 -53.09
N ILE A 304 9.72 10.65 -53.42
CA ILE A 304 9.41 11.17 -54.76
C ILE A 304 10.37 12.30 -55.16
N ASN A 305 10.83 13.10 -54.21
CA ASN A 305 11.72 14.23 -54.42
C ASN A 305 13.21 13.91 -54.20
N THR A 306 13.53 12.71 -53.72
CA THR A 306 14.92 12.27 -53.50
C THR A 306 15.48 11.67 -54.78
N TYR A 307 16.43 12.39 -55.40
CA TYR A 307 17.11 11.94 -56.61
C TYR A 307 18.44 11.26 -56.27
N ASP A 308 18.62 10.05 -56.74
CA ASP A 308 19.91 9.32 -56.64
C ASP A 308 20.74 9.55 -57.90
N SER A 309 21.80 10.31 -57.76
CA SER A 309 22.73 10.62 -58.86
C SER A 309 23.49 9.42 -59.41
N LYS A 310 23.59 8.32 -58.63
CA LYS A 310 24.29 7.10 -59.07
C LYS A 310 23.42 6.24 -59.98
N THR A 311 22.14 6.15 -59.71
CA THR A 311 21.17 5.37 -60.50
C THR A 311 20.48 6.19 -61.56
N GLY A 312 20.53 7.54 -61.48
CA GLY A 312 19.82 8.44 -62.34
C GLY A 312 18.30 8.43 -62.17
N GLN A 313 17.80 7.94 -61.03
CA GLN A 313 16.37 7.78 -60.75
C GLN A 313 15.98 8.44 -59.44
N PHE A 314 14.70 8.77 -59.30
CA PHE A 314 14.13 9.14 -58.02
C PHE A 314 13.89 7.90 -57.16
N ALA A 315 14.01 8.02 -55.85
CA ALA A 315 13.84 6.91 -54.93
C ALA A 315 12.43 6.29 -54.99
N LEU A 316 11.42 7.06 -55.34
CA LEU A 316 10.09 6.61 -55.69
C LEU A 316 9.61 7.34 -56.96
N ALA A 317 9.07 6.62 -57.94
CA ALA A 317 8.51 7.23 -59.14
C ALA A 317 7.26 8.06 -58.78
N ASN A 318 7.17 9.26 -59.35
CA ASN A 318 6.02 10.14 -59.16
C ASN A 318 4.86 9.73 -60.08
N THR A 319 4.42 8.49 -59.97
CA THR A 319 3.24 7.96 -60.67
C THR A 319 2.23 7.42 -59.64
N GLN A 320 0.95 7.44 -59.99
CA GLN A 320 -0.12 6.98 -59.11
C GLN A 320 0.06 5.50 -58.71
N GLU A 321 0.55 4.68 -59.63
CA GLU A 321 0.80 3.25 -59.38
C GLU A 321 1.90 3.06 -58.36
N ALA A 322 3.02 3.79 -58.45
CA ALA A 322 4.13 3.70 -57.54
C ALA A 322 3.75 4.23 -56.14
N GLN A 323 3.01 5.33 -56.08
CA GLN A 323 2.48 5.89 -54.83
C GLN A 323 1.51 4.92 -54.16
N ASN A 324 0.55 4.37 -54.92
CA ASN A 324 -0.39 3.39 -54.37
C ASN A 324 0.32 2.12 -53.84
N ALA A 325 1.31 1.62 -54.57
CA ALA A 325 2.09 0.47 -54.15
C ALA A 325 2.87 0.75 -52.86
N TYR A 326 3.41 1.97 -52.69
CA TYR A 326 4.08 2.40 -51.48
C TYR A 326 3.11 2.48 -50.30
N LEU A 327 1.95 3.13 -50.50
CA LEU A 327 0.92 3.27 -49.44
C LEU A 327 0.35 1.92 -49.05
N GLN A 328 0.15 1.00 -49.98
CA GLN A 328 -0.32 -0.36 -49.74
C GLN A 328 0.64 -1.14 -48.83
N GLN A 329 1.96 -0.93 -48.96
CA GLN A 329 2.92 -1.55 -48.06
C GLN A 329 2.72 -1.10 -46.58
N ALA A 330 2.28 0.14 -46.37
CA ALA A 330 2.01 0.67 -45.05
C ALA A 330 0.79 0.01 -44.39
N GLU A 331 -0.22 -0.39 -45.18
CA GLU A 331 -1.41 -1.11 -44.64
C GLU A 331 -1.04 -2.44 -43.99
N PHE A 332 0.00 -3.10 -44.49
CA PHE A 332 0.40 -4.42 -44.02
C PHE A 332 1.44 -4.40 -42.88
N ARG A 333 1.96 -3.25 -42.48
CA ARG A 333 3.01 -3.16 -41.46
C ARG A 333 2.52 -3.65 -40.10
N ASN A 334 1.37 -3.20 -39.65
CA ASN A 334 0.64 -3.61 -38.45
C ASN A 334 1.53 -4.00 -37.26
N THR A 335 2.47 -3.11 -36.90
CA THR A 335 3.41 -3.35 -35.81
C THR A 335 2.70 -3.38 -34.49
N ASN A 336 2.90 -4.46 -33.70
CA ASN A 336 2.37 -4.55 -32.36
C ASN A 336 3.35 -3.89 -31.37
N TRP A 337 3.18 -2.59 -31.16
CA TRP A 337 4.04 -1.80 -30.28
C TRP A 337 4.07 -2.28 -28.83
N PHE A 338 2.98 -2.90 -28.35
CA PHE A 338 3.00 -3.47 -27.01
C PHE A 338 4.01 -4.63 -26.91
N LYS A 339 4.08 -5.50 -27.90
CA LYS A 339 5.06 -6.58 -27.95
C LYS A 339 6.50 -6.09 -28.18
N GLU A 340 6.64 -4.96 -28.88
CA GLU A 340 7.96 -4.37 -29.11
C GLU A 340 8.51 -3.68 -27.87
N LEU A 341 7.68 -2.96 -27.13
CA LEU A 341 8.11 -2.13 -26.01
C LEU A 341 8.04 -2.84 -24.65
N PHE A 342 7.07 -3.73 -24.47
CA PHE A 342 6.79 -4.36 -23.18
C PHE A 342 7.18 -5.84 -23.17
N SER A 343 7.37 -6.36 -21.95
CA SER A 343 7.54 -7.78 -21.68
C SER A 343 6.65 -8.23 -20.53
N ASN A 344 6.23 -9.50 -20.57
CA ASN A 344 5.64 -10.09 -19.39
C ASN A 344 6.69 -10.11 -18.27
N SER A 345 6.31 -9.66 -17.09
CA SER A 345 7.24 -9.56 -15.97
C SER A 345 6.66 -10.16 -14.71
N VAL A 346 7.55 -10.68 -13.87
CA VAL A 346 7.23 -11.18 -12.54
C VAL A 346 8.09 -10.41 -11.54
N MET A 347 7.47 -9.54 -10.77
CA MET A 347 8.09 -8.92 -9.61
C MET A 347 8.14 -9.94 -8.48
N MET A 348 9.25 -10.02 -7.79
CA MET A 348 9.46 -10.89 -6.63
C MET A 348 9.95 -10.06 -5.46
N ASN A 349 9.35 -10.25 -4.28
CA ASN A 349 9.85 -9.71 -3.03
C ASN A 349 9.97 -10.86 -2.03
N HIS A 350 11.17 -11.08 -1.52
CA HIS A 350 11.48 -12.08 -0.51
C HIS A 350 11.95 -11.39 0.75
N SER A 351 11.27 -11.61 1.85
CA SER A 351 11.57 -11.02 3.14
C SER A 351 11.69 -12.09 4.21
N VAL A 352 12.76 -12.04 4.99
CA VAL A 352 12.95 -12.84 6.18
C VAL A 352 13.01 -11.91 7.37
N SER A 353 12.19 -12.15 8.36
CA SER A 353 12.19 -11.36 9.58
C SER A 353 12.30 -12.24 10.82
N MET A 354 12.95 -11.74 11.85
CA MET A 354 13.07 -12.37 13.16
C MET A 354 12.60 -11.36 14.22
N SER A 355 11.72 -11.80 15.08
CA SER A 355 11.23 -11.01 16.21
C SER A 355 11.17 -11.85 17.48
N GLY A 356 11.37 -11.21 18.62
CA GLY A 356 11.30 -11.85 19.93
C GLY A 356 11.68 -10.91 21.03
N GLY A 357 11.74 -11.43 22.25
CA GLY A 357 12.20 -10.64 23.38
C GLY A 357 11.69 -11.11 24.74
N THR A 358 12.01 -10.32 25.71
CA THR A 358 11.57 -10.44 27.10
C THR A 358 10.82 -9.17 27.48
N ASP A 359 10.31 -9.09 28.70
CA ASP A 359 9.67 -7.88 29.23
C ASP A 359 10.62 -6.67 29.26
N LYS A 360 11.94 -6.92 29.26
CA LYS A 360 12.97 -5.88 29.30
C LYS A 360 13.62 -5.61 27.96
N SER A 361 13.72 -6.60 27.08
CA SER A 361 14.46 -6.47 25.82
C SER A 361 13.64 -7.06 24.69
N ASN A 362 13.34 -6.27 23.68
CA ASN A 362 12.64 -6.71 22.47
C ASN A 362 13.49 -6.40 21.25
N TYR A 363 13.46 -7.29 20.27
CA TYR A 363 14.17 -7.12 19.00
C TYR A 363 13.29 -7.50 17.82
N TYR A 364 13.48 -6.77 16.74
CA TYR A 364 12.98 -7.07 15.41
C TYR A 364 14.12 -6.83 14.44
N GLY A 365 14.31 -7.74 13.51
CA GLY A 365 15.25 -7.58 12.41
C GLY A 365 14.69 -8.22 11.16
N SER A 366 14.88 -7.59 10.01
CA SER A 366 14.47 -8.12 8.72
C SER A 366 15.53 -7.90 7.66
N LEU A 367 15.54 -8.79 6.68
CA LEU A 367 16.31 -8.70 5.45
C LEU A 367 15.37 -8.99 4.30
N SER A 368 15.34 -8.12 3.30
CA SER A 368 14.54 -8.33 2.10
C SER A 368 15.30 -8.12 0.81
N VAL A 369 14.85 -8.83 -0.20
CA VAL A 369 15.37 -8.75 -1.57
C VAL A 369 14.17 -8.62 -2.50
N MET A 370 14.05 -7.48 -3.16
CA MET A 370 13.05 -7.23 -4.19
C MET A 370 13.72 -7.20 -5.56
N THR A 371 13.14 -7.90 -6.50
CA THR A 371 13.51 -7.84 -7.92
C THR A 371 12.26 -7.52 -8.73
N ASP A 372 12.27 -6.38 -9.37
CA ASP A 372 11.22 -5.94 -10.29
C ASP A 372 11.81 -5.74 -11.69
N PRO A 373 11.58 -6.64 -12.64
CA PRO A 373 12.09 -6.50 -14.00
C PRO A 373 11.35 -5.41 -14.81
N GLY A 374 10.42 -4.70 -14.20
CA GLY A 374 9.66 -3.67 -14.88
C GLY A 374 8.72 -4.21 -15.96
N TRP A 375 7.97 -3.31 -16.58
CA TRP A 375 7.06 -3.64 -17.68
C TRP A 375 7.71 -3.37 -19.04
N TYR A 376 8.47 -2.26 -19.13
CA TYR A 376 9.27 -1.96 -20.31
C TYR A 376 10.45 -2.92 -20.43
N LYS A 377 10.74 -3.37 -21.65
CA LYS A 377 11.95 -4.16 -21.92
C LYS A 377 13.18 -3.38 -21.45
N GLN A 378 14.12 -4.07 -20.82
CA GLN A 378 15.39 -3.54 -20.29
C GLN A 378 15.27 -2.67 -19.01
N SER A 379 14.09 -2.35 -18.51
CA SER A 379 13.96 -1.71 -17.21
C SER A 379 14.05 -2.76 -16.09
N LYS A 380 14.71 -2.43 -14.98
CA LYS A 380 14.84 -3.33 -13.84
C LYS A 380 15.16 -2.55 -12.57
N VAL A 381 14.56 -2.96 -11.45
CA VAL A 381 14.92 -2.52 -10.11
C VAL A 381 15.25 -3.73 -9.25
N ASN A 382 16.41 -3.72 -8.61
CA ASN A 382 16.74 -4.64 -7.53
C ASN A 382 16.96 -3.83 -6.27
N ARG A 383 16.26 -4.19 -5.19
CA ARG A 383 16.37 -3.54 -3.89
C ARG A 383 16.74 -4.55 -2.82
N TYR A 384 17.71 -4.20 -2.01
CA TYR A 384 18.14 -4.94 -0.83
C TYR A 384 17.88 -4.07 0.38
N THR A 385 17.08 -4.55 1.33
CA THR A 385 16.71 -3.78 2.51
C THR A 385 17.09 -4.52 3.78
N LEU A 386 17.68 -3.80 4.72
CA LEU A 386 17.95 -4.27 6.08
C LEU A 386 17.20 -3.35 7.05
N ASN A 387 16.48 -3.93 7.99
CA ASN A 387 15.85 -3.20 9.08
C ASN A 387 16.18 -3.86 10.42
N LEU A 388 16.50 -3.05 11.43
CA LEU A 388 16.83 -3.49 12.78
C LEU A 388 16.18 -2.55 13.80
N ASN A 389 15.43 -3.12 14.73
CA ASN A 389 14.80 -2.38 15.82
C ASN A 389 14.99 -3.15 17.13
N ILE A 390 15.76 -2.57 18.05
CA ILE A 390 16.05 -3.16 19.35
C ILE A 390 15.63 -2.16 20.43
N THR A 391 14.81 -2.61 21.35
CA THR A 391 14.40 -1.85 22.52
C THR A 391 14.87 -2.55 23.77
N HIS A 392 15.58 -1.85 24.65
CA HIS A 392 15.99 -2.35 25.95
C HIS A 392 15.55 -1.40 27.07
N LYS A 393 14.77 -1.89 28.02
CA LYS A 393 14.36 -1.15 29.22
C LYS A 393 15.44 -1.31 30.30
N ILE A 394 16.12 -0.22 30.61
CA ILE A 394 17.13 -0.19 31.67
C ILE A 394 16.43 -0.08 33.04
N LEU A 395 15.42 0.79 33.12
CA LEU A 395 14.54 1.02 34.26
C LEU A 395 13.10 1.06 33.76
N ASP A 396 12.10 1.04 34.66
CA ASP A 396 10.71 1.13 34.25
C ASP A 396 10.36 2.41 33.51
N ASN A 397 11.09 3.49 33.77
CA ASN A 397 10.93 4.80 33.15
C ASN A 397 12.08 5.18 32.17
N LEU A 398 13.04 4.28 31.93
CA LEU A 398 14.17 4.52 31.06
C LEU A 398 14.35 3.36 30.08
N SER A 399 14.22 3.64 28.78
CA SER A 399 14.47 2.69 27.72
C SER A 399 15.50 3.22 26.73
N PHE A 400 16.27 2.30 26.16
CA PHE A 400 17.22 2.55 25.09
C PHE A 400 16.73 1.87 23.82
N ASN A 401 16.68 2.62 22.73
CA ASN A 401 16.25 2.11 21.43
C ASN A 401 17.37 2.26 20.41
N ILE A 402 17.66 1.19 19.67
CA ILE A 402 18.50 1.22 18.49
C ILE A 402 17.57 0.95 17.29
N ILE A 403 17.55 1.89 16.36
CA ILE A 403 16.82 1.76 15.09
C ILE A 403 17.85 1.94 13.99
N GLY A 404 17.94 0.95 13.12
CA GLY A 404 18.80 1.01 11.95
C GLY A 404 18.02 0.49 10.74
N SER A 405 18.01 1.27 9.68
CA SER A 405 17.45 0.85 8.39
C SER A 405 18.39 1.28 7.29
N GLY A 406 18.47 0.48 6.26
CA GLY A 406 19.26 0.79 5.08
C GLY A 406 18.73 0.05 3.87
N SER A 407 18.78 0.68 2.72
CA SER A 407 18.47 0.07 1.44
C SER A 407 19.59 0.33 0.43
N TYR A 408 19.72 -0.62 -0.48
CA TYR A 408 20.60 -0.49 -1.63
C TYR A 408 19.79 -0.82 -2.88
N ASP A 409 19.61 0.16 -3.74
CA ASP A 409 18.84 0.06 -4.96
C ASP A 409 19.78 0.04 -6.18
N ILE A 410 19.52 -0.89 -7.10
CA ILE A 410 20.16 -0.96 -8.41
C ILE A 410 19.06 -0.81 -9.44
N GLU A 411 19.06 0.29 -10.15
CA GLU A 411 18.07 0.60 -11.19
C GLU A 411 18.70 0.57 -12.57
N ARG A 412 17.96 0.05 -13.52
CA ARG A 412 18.25 0.13 -14.94
C ARG A 412 17.03 0.69 -15.65
N GLN A 413 17.23 1.75 -16.37
CA GLN A 413 16.20 2.38 -17.19
C GLN A 413 16.64 2.46 -18.63
N ILE A 414 15.68 2.61 -19.55
CA ILE A 414 15.98 2.88 -20.96
C ILE A 414 16.14 4.39 -21.06
N GLU A 415 17.31 4.84 -21.49
CA GLU A 415 17.47 6.20 -21.99
C GLU A 415 16.79 6.26 -23.36
N ILE A 416 15.72 7.03 -23.45
CA ILE A 416 15.08 7.39 -24.72
C ILE A 416 15.76 8.69 -25.12
N GLY A 417 16.83 8.56 -25.94
CA GLY A 417 17.53 9.69 -26.55
C GLY A 417 16.71 10.32 -27.68
#